data_aec00b8230b97228be9aa13687b95a48
#
_entry.id   aec00b8230b97228be9aa13687b95a48
#
_cell.length_a   1.000
_cell.length_b   1.000
_cell.length_c   1.000
_cell.angle_alpha   90.00
_cell.angle_beta   90.00
_cell.angle_gamma   90.00
#
_symmetry.space_group_name_H-M   'P 1'
#
loop_
_entity.id
_entity.type
_entity.pdbx_description
1 polymer ?
#
loop_
_entity_poly.entity_id
_entity_poly.type
_entity_poly.pdbx_seq_one_letter_code
_entity_poly.pdbx_strand_id
1 'polypeptide(L)'
;MASSRSSLPDFSPRRRSLLLGTASAATLATLGATGRAAAADAAPQPQLDLDTGNFLDWFQPQDDGAGVSPSSEIFGPMDVTVFLWINVLTGLAWYDAVAPYTETAVGVHSRIKRRPSSESATNRNMNTAAIHAQYRLYKGTLPSRLEPMRKLMTSLGLNPDDDSTDPTSPVGIGNIAGKAVFEARKEDGMNYLGYEGGRRYNPMPWADYTGYKPVNTAFELVDPTRWQPLLHPHNGRRVGGGPGDLGIYVTQHFVTPQIARVKPHLFPGPDKFSIAPPDFSNDAGSRKYRRAVDEILEASAGLTDEQKAITEVMDNKIWGIGHSALVMARSHDKNGEMGVEGWAKFILTHLLATFEPLIVTWHHKRKYDAVRPVSAVRHLYRRDEVTSWGGPGKGTVKDMPGREWSPYLPTGDHPEYPSGSTTICSSSAQAARRYFGTDALDWKFTFRTGTSRTEPGFAPAHDVPLHFATWTDFAKNCAVSRVWGGVHFKKTVERSLVFGEQFGDLAHEFVERHSSGEAKD
;
A
#
# COMPACT_ATOMS: atom_id res chain seq x y z
N MET A 1 63.23 25.46 34.54
CA MET A 1 61.80 25.54 34.90
C MET A 1 61.11 24.39 34.23
N ALA A 2 60.58 23.45 34.98
CA ALA A 2 60.21 22.11 34.58
C ALA A 2 58.85 22.06 33.87
N SER A 3 58.80 21.36 32.72
CA SER A 3 57.56 21.01 32.03
C SER A 3 57.11 19.64 32.53
N SER A 4 55.95 19.60 33.18
CA SER A 4 55.29 18.32 33.56
C SER A 4 54.51 17.76 32.38
N ARG A 5 54.94 16.62 31.88
CA ARG A 5 54.15 15.78 30.95
C ARG A 5 53.23 14.86 31.79
N SER A 6 51.95 14.97 31.60
CA SER A 6 50.96 14.01 32.10
C SER A 6 50.87 12.82 31.14
N SER A 7 51.17 11.63 31.64
CA SER A 7 51.03 10.35 30.93
C SER A 7 49.60 9.85 30.98
N LEU A 8 49.02 9.51 29.81
CA LEU A 8 47.77 8.75 29.68
C LEU A 8 48.03 7.26 29.99
N PRO A 9 47.08 6.54 30.59
CA PRO A 9 47.24 5.11 30.84
C PRO A 9 47.03 4.26 29.61
N ASP A 10 47.93 3.29 29.49
CA ASP A 10 47.97 2.27 28.46
C ASP A 10 46.88 1.21 28.67
N PHE A 11 45.97 1.03 27.70
CA PHE A 11 44.98 -0.03 27.71
C PHE A 11 45.38 -1.17 26.78
N SER A 12 46.05 -2.18 27.31
CA SER A 12 46.27 -3.45 26.61
C SER A 12 45.04 -4.37 26.76
N PRO A 13 44.47 -4.94 25.67
CA PRO A 13 43.35 -5.86 25.81
C PRO A 13 43.79 -7.26 26.18
N ARG A 14 43.38 -7.72 27.34
CA ARG A 14 43.44 -9.15 27.74
C ARG A 14 42.45 -9.95 26.88
N ARG A 15 42.99 -10.92 26.13
CA ARG A 15 42.22 -11.96 25.46
C ARG A 15 41.37 -12.74 26.48
N ARG A 16 40.07 -12.66 26.37
CA ARG A 16 39.12 -13.65 26.92
C ARG A 16 38.43 -14.32 25.76
N SER A 17 38.55 -15.63 25.72
CA SER A 17 37.91 -16.54 24.77
C SER A 17 36.41 -16.35 24.83
N LEU A 18 35.80 -15.94 23.70
CA LEU A 18 34.35 -16.00 23.49
C LEU A 18 34.01 -17.39 22.96
N LEU A 19 33.28 -18.14 23.76
CA LEU A 19 32.51 -19.29 23.32
C LEU A 19 31.52 -18.85 22.27
N LEU A 20 31.65 -19.37 21.07
CA LEU A 20 30.68 -19.27 19.98
C LEU A 20 29.44 -20.07 20.35
N GLY A 21 28.44 -19.39 20.89
CA GLY A 21 27.08 -19.88 20.88
C GLY A 21 26.46 -19.59 19.53
N THR A 22 26.22 -20.63 18.75
CA THR A 22 25.39 -20.58 17.54
C THR A 22 23.94 -20.28 17.95
N ALA A 23 23.59 -19.00 18.02
CA ALA A 23 22.20 -18.58 18.09
C ALA A 23 21.71 -18.31 16.67
N SER A 24 20.79 -19.13 16.23
CA SER A 24 20.15 -19.16 14.93
C SER A 24 19.62 -17.78 14.51
N ALA A 25 20.05 -17.30 13.35
CA ALA A 25 19.53 -16.13 12.68
C ALA A 25 18.14 -16.44 12.02
N ALA A 26 17.15 -16.70 12.84
CA ALA A 26 15.81 -17.07 12.37
C ALA A 26 14.67 -16.21 12.95
N THR A 27 14.95 -14.97 13.42
CA THR A 27 13.90 -14.21 14.11
C THR A 27 13.83 -12.72 13.72
N LEU A 28 14.16 -12.34 12.50
CA LEU A 28 14.15 -10.92 12.07
C LEU A 28 13.24 -10.60 10.89
N ALA A 29 12.40 -11.53 10.44
CA ALA A 29 11.54 -11.32 9.26
C ALA A 29 10.05 -11.08 9.55
N THR A 30 9.65 -10.72 10.78
CA THR A 30 8.22 -10.75 11.14
C THR A 30 7.67 -9.54 11.88
N LEU A 31 8.08 -8.33 11.58
CA LEU A 31 7.53 -7.13 12.23
C LEU A 31 6.86 -6.13 11.26
N GLY A 32 6.52 -6.55 10.07
CA GLY A 32 5.55 -5.85 9.22
C GLY A 32 4.14 -6.46 9.27
N ALA A 33 3.98 -7.61 9.86
CA ALA A 33 2.69 -8.26 10.07
C ALA A 33 2.26 -8.04 11.52
N THR A 34 1.32 -7.19 11.68
CA THR A 34 0.33 -7.10 12.76
C THR A 34 0.22 -8.33 13.64
N GLY A 35 0.24 -8.09 14.95
CA GLY A 35 -0.14 -8.96 16.05
C GLY A 35 -0.29 -10.44 15.72
N ARG A 36 0.79 -11.20 15.78
CA ARG A 36 0.69 -12.64 15.83
C ARG A 36 0.00 -13.03 17.15
N ALA A 37 -1.30 -13.28 17.07
CA ALA A 37 -1.80 -14.44 17.80
C ALA A 37 -0.90 -15.60 17.38
N ALA A 38 -0.38 -16.39 18.32
CA ALA A 38 0.55 -17.47 18.07
C ALA A 38 0.22 -18.13 16.73
N ALA A 39 1.16 -18.12 15.80
CA ALA A 39 1.01 -18.87 14.57
C ALA A 39 0.91 -20.34 15.00
N ALA A 40 -0.30 -20.81 15.14
CA ALA A 40 -0.56 -22.22 14.99
C ALA A 40 0.08 -22.58 13.66
N ASP A 41 0.88 -23.66 13.59
CA ASP A 41 1.61 -24.11 12.44
C ASP A 41 0.79 -23.92 11.15
N ALA A 42 0.96 -22.77 10.49
CA ALA A 42 0.40 -22.56 9.18
C ALA A 42 1.07 -23.62 8.29
N ALA A 43 0.28 -24.49 7.71
CA ALA A 43 0.79 -25.50 6.81
C ALA A 43 1.65 -24.78 5.74
N PRO A 44 2.83 -25.31 5.39
CA PRO A 44 3.66 -24.70 4.37
C PRO A 44 2.81 -24.56 3.09
N GLN A 45 2.89 -23.40 2.45
CA GLN A 45 2.16 -23.17 1.20
C GLN A 45 2.50 -24.30 0.21
N PRO A 46 1.51 -24.92 -0.45
CA PRO A 46 1.76 -26.02 -1.38
C PRO A 46 2.69 -25.56 -2.49
N GLN A 47 3.58 -26.44 -2.93
CA GLN A 47 4.49 -26.15 -4.03
C GLN A 47 3.67 -25.88 -5.30
N LEU A 48 3.99 -24.80 -6.02
CA LEU A 48 3.33 -24.47 -7.28
C LEU A 48 3.70 -25.50 -8.36
N ASP A 49 2.70 -26.10 -8.98
CA ASP A 49 2.86 -26.84 -10.22
C ASP A 49 2.64 -25.89 -11.40
N LEU A 50 3.67 -25.70 -12.24
CA LEU A 50 3.59 -24.77 -13.38
C LEU A 50 2.62 -25.22 -14.48
N ASP A 51 2.33 -26.54 -14.56
CA ASP A 51 1.44 -27.09 -15.59
C ASP A 51 -0.04 -26.95 -15.25
N THR A 52 -0.39 -26.97 -13.97
CA THR A 52 -1.78 -26.97 -13.50
C THR A 52 -2.13 -25.80 -12.59
N GLY A 53 -1.15 -25.19 -11.93
CA GLY A 53 -1.33 -24.07 -11.02
C GLY A 53 -1.29 -22.72 -11.71
N ASN A 54 -1.65 -21.67 -10.98
CA ASN A 54 -1.59 -20.29 -11.44
C ASN A 54 -0.62 -19.50 -10.55
N PHE A 55 0.52 -19.11 -11.10
CA PHE A 55 1.54 -18.35 -10.38
C PHE A 55 1.01 -17.00 -9.87
N LEU A 56 0.16 -16.34 -10.62
CA LEU A 56 -0.34 -15.01 -10.28
C LEU A 56 -1.21 -15.01 -9.02
N ASP A 57 -2.03 -16.06 -8.85
CA ASP A 57 -2.79 -16.29 -7.61
C ASP A 57 -1.88 -16.82 -6.50
N TRP A 58 -1.08 -17.86 -6.81
CA TRP A 58 -0.21 -18.50 -5.83
C TRP A 58 0.77 -17.54 -5.16
N PHE A 59 1.26 -16.52 -5.89
CA PHE A 59 2.18 -15.52 -5.38
C PHE A 59 1.53 -14.57 -4.35
N GLN A 60 0.21 -14.40 -4.40
CA GLN A 60 -0.56 -13.54 -3.51
C GLN A 60 -0.76 -14.18 -2.11
N PRO A 61 -1.16 -13.39 -1.10
CA PRO A 61 -1.62 -13.95 0.18
C PRO A 61 -2.77 -14.95 -0.03
N GLN A 62 -2.63 -16.15 0.56
CA GLN A 62 -3.59 -17.24 0.35
C GLN A 62 -4.72 -17.28 1.38
N ASP A 63 -4.52 -16.67 2.53
CA ASP A 63 -5.48 -16.60 3.62
C ASP A 63 -5.80 -15.15 4.00
N ASP A 64 -6.57 -14.97 5.05
CA ASP A 64 -6.99 -13.67 5.60
C ASP A 64 -5.84 -12.77 6.13
N GLY A 65 -4.64 -12.95 5.60
CA GLY A 65 -3.47 -12.14 5.92
C GLY A 65 -2.68 -12.65 7.14
N ALA A 66 -3.00 -13.81 7.67
CA ALA A 66 -2.28 -14.44 8.79
C ALA A 66 -1.06 -15.25 8.31
N GLY A 67 -1.04 -15.68 7.05
CA GLY A 67 0.01 -16.51 6.47
C GLY A 67 1.18 -15.74 5.85
N VAL A 68 2.31 -16.42 5.71
CA VAL A 68 3.47 -15.94 4.95
C VAL A 68 3.25 -16.30 3.49
N SER A 69 3.16 -15.31 2.61
CA SER A 69 3.11 -15.50 1.16
C SER A 69 4.47 -15.20 0.53
N PRO A 70 4.77 -15.73 -0.68
CA PRO A 70 6.00 -15.37 -1.39
C PRO A 70 6.15 -13.87 -1.60
N SER A 71 5.05 -13.16 -1.81
CA SER A 71 5.06 -11.69 -1.94
C SER A 71 5.51 -11.00 -0.64
N SER A 72 5.11 -11.47 0.53
CA SER A 72 5.47 -10.85 1.81
C SER A 72 6.96 -10.96 2.13
N GLU A 73 7.63 -12.02 1.68
CA GLU A 73 9.08 -12.19 1.84
C GLU A 73 9.88 -11.22 0.97
N ILE A 74 9.37 -10.91 -0.21
CA ILE A 74 10.06 -10.05 -1.18
C ILE A 74 9.84 -8.58 -0.85
N PHE A 75 8.60 -8.16 -0.59
CA PHE A 75 8.30 -6.75 -0.40
C PHE A 75 8.82 -6.20 0.93
N GLY A 76 8.68 -6.93 2.03
CA GLY A 76 9.10 -6.45 3.34
C GLY A 76 8.51 -5.08 3.71
N PRO A 77 8.99 -4.42 4.76
CA PRO A 77 8.53 -3.08 5.13
C PRO A 77 8.88 -2.03 4.08
N MET A 78 7.88 -1.28 3.61
CA MET A 78 8.04 -0.10 2.74
C MET A 78 6.83 0.83 2.88
N ASP A 79 6.98 2.08 2.44
CA ASP A 79 5.86 3.01 2.40
C ASP A 79 4.78 2.51 1.44
N VAL A 80 3.52 2.68 1.82
CA VAL A 80 2.38 2.17 1.03
C VAL A 80 2.35 2.70 -0.40
N THR A 81 2.81 3.91 -0.61
CA THR A 81 2.86 4.53 -1.93
C THR A 81 3.92 3.91 -2.84
N VAL A 82 5.06 3.54 -2.28
CA VAL A 82 6.13 2.78 -2.98
C VAL A 82 5.66 1.36 -3.27
N PHE A 83 5.02 0.72 -2.28
CA PHE A 83 4.43 -0.61 -2.44
C PHE A 83 3.42 -0.66 -3.60
N LEU A 84 2.49 0.28 -3.66
CA LEU A 84 1.50 0.33 -4.74
C LEU A 84 2.13 0.61 -6.11
N TRP A 85 3.16 1.46 -6.18
CA TRP A 85 3.91 1.69 -7.41
C TRP A 85 4.60 0.41 -7.90
N ILE A 86 5.30 -0.32 -7.05
CA ILE A 86 5.97 -1.58 -7.43
C ILE A 86 4.95 -2.63 -7.87
N ASN A 87 3.80 -2.71 -7.19
CA ASN A 87 2.75 -3.67 -7.56
C ASN A 87 2.15 -3.37 -8.94
N VAL A 88 1.87 -2.11 -9.28
CA VAL A 88 1.37 -1.80 -10.64
C VAL A 88 2.39 -2.16 -11.71
N LEU A 89 3.69 -1.95 -11.46
CA LEU A 89 4.73 -2.39 -12.39
C LEU A 89 4.77 -3.92 -12.54
N THR A 90 4.55 -4.63 -11.43
CA THR A 90 4.47 -6.11 -11.44
C THR A 90 3.28 -6.58 -12.26
N GLY A 91 2.11 -6.00 -12.06
CA GLY A 91 0.91 -6.31 -12.86
C GLY A 91 1.10 -6.01 -14.36
N LEU A 92 1.74 -4.90 -14.69
CA LEU A 92 2.10 -4.56 -16.08
C LEU A 92 3.06 -5.60 -16.69
N ALA A 93 4.08 -6.02 -15.94
CA ALA A 93 5.04 -7.02 -16.40
C ALA A 93 4.38 -8.40 -16.61
N TRP A 94 3.49 -8.81 -15.72
CA TRP A 94 2.71 -10.06 -15.87
C TRP A 94 1.79 -10.00 -17.07
N TYR A 95 1.03 -8.92 -17.22
CA TYR A 95 0.13 -8.73 -18.35
C TYR A 95 0.89 -8.77 -19.68
N ASP A 96 1.98 -8.01 -19.78
CA ASP A 96 2.82 -7.93 -20.98
C ASP A 96 3.47 -9.29 -21.34
N ALA A 97 3.78 -10.11 -20.33
CA ALA A 97 4.33 -11.44 -20.54
C ALA A 97 3.27 -12.46 -20.97
N VAL A 98 2.01 -12.29 -20.55
CA VAL A 98 0.90 -13.19 -20.89
C VAL A 98 0.23 -12.82 -22.22
N ALA A 99 0.16 -11.54 -22.55
CA ALA A 99 -0.50 -11.03 -23.76
C ALA A 99 -0.14 -11.78 -25.07
N PRO A 100 1.14 -12.16 -25.35
CA PRO A 100 1.49 -12.88 -26.57
C PRO A 100 0.83 -14.26 -26.73
N TYR A 101 0.34 -14.84 -25.64
CA TYR A 101 -0.29 -16.16 -25.61
C TYR A 101 -1.81 -16.12 -25.80
N THR A 102 -2.41 -14.93 -25.77
CA THR A 102 -3.87 -14.74 -25.89
C THR A 102 -4.29 -14.54 -27.35
N GLU A 103 -5.59 -14.58 -27.62
CA GLU A 103 -6.09 -14.41 -28.97
C GLU A 103 -5.97 -12.98 -29.52
N THR A 104 -6.21 -12.00 -28.68
CA THR A 104 -6.36 -10.61 -29.10
C THR A 104 -5.47 -9.63 -28.35
N ALA A 105 -5.04 -9.95 -27.13
CA ALA A 105 -4.37 -8.99 -26.27
C ALA A 105 -3.05 -8.50 -26.83
N VAL A 106 -2.79 -7.21 -26.57
CA VAL A 106 -1.52 -6.54 -26.86
C VAL A 106 -0.93 -6.01 -25.55
N GLY A 107 0.37 -6.16 -25.38
CA GLY A 107 1.08 -5.66 -24.19
C GLY A 107 1.02 -4.14 -24.08
N VAL A 108 1.18 -3.63 -22.89
CA VAL A 108 1.20 -2.18 -22.61
C VAL A 108 2.55 -1.57 -23.00
N HIS A 109 3.65 -2.16 -22.54
CA HIS A 109 5.01 -1.67 -22.77
C HIS A 109 5.83 -2.57 -23.70
N SER A 110 5.52 -3.86 -23.77
CA SER A 110 6.15 -4.78 -24.72
C SER A 110 5.19 -5.16 -25.83
N ARG A 111 5.64 -5.00 -27.09
CA ARG A 111 4.85 -5.31 -28.30
C ARG A 111 5.34 -6.61 -28.93
N ILE A 112 5.41 -7.68 -28.13
CA ILE A 112 5.78 -9.00 -28.62
C ILE A 112 4.63 -9.53 -29.48
N LYS A 113 4.97 -10.08 -30.66
CA LYS A 113 3.98 -10.65 -31.55
C LYS A 113 3.30 -11.86 -30.91
N ARG A 114 2.01 -12.05 -31.23
CA ARG A 114 1.23 -13.20 -30.80
C ARG A 114 1.93 -14.50 -31.16
N ARG A 115 1.93 -15.42 -30.21
CA ARG A 115 2.48 -16.78 -30.40
C ARG A 115 1.52 -17.61 -31.24
N PRO A 116 2.03 -18.44 -32.18
CA PRO A 116 1.19 -19.42 -32.86
C PRO A 116 0.54 -20.39 -31.86
N SER A 117 -0.69 -20.80 -32.15
CA SER A 117 -1.44 -21.73 -31.28
C SER A 117 -0.75 -23.10 -31.11
N SER A 118 0.08 -23.52 -32.07
CA SER A 118 0.90 -24.74 -31.98
C SER A 118 2.06 -24.66 -30.97
N GLU A 119 2.52 -23.44 -30.63
CA GLU A 119 3.54 -23.22 -29.61
C GLU A 119 2.90 -22.90 -28.25
N SER A 120 1.68 -22.88 -28.25
CA SER A 120 0.56 -22.83 -27.36
C SER A 120 0.71 -22.10 -26.03
N ALA A 121 -0.36 -21.36 -25.76
CA ALA A 121 -0.78 -20.85 -24.47
C ALA A 121 -0.92 -21.96 -23.42
N THR A 122 0.14 -22.73 -23.17
CA THR A 122 0.14 -23.69 -22.08
C THR A 122 0.27 -22.95 -20.77
N ASN A 123 -0.34 -23.50 -19.74
CA ASN A 123 -0.27 -22.96 -18.39
C ASN A 123 1.20 -22.76 -17.96
N ARG A 124 2.06 -23.75 -18.22
CA ARG A 124 3.50 -23.70 -17.95
C ARG A 124 4.19 -22.51 -18.65
N ASN A 125 3.90 -22.27 -19.93
CA ASN A 125 4.54 -21.20 -20.69
C ASN A 125 4.14 -19.83 -20.15
N MET A 126 2.86 -19.61 -19.85
CA MET A 126 2.38 -18.35 -19.29
C MET A 126 2.94 -18.11 -17.87
N ASN A 127 2.93 -19.12 -17.00
CA ASN A 127 3.54 -19.04 -15.67
C ASN A 127 5.03 -18.73 -15.76
N THR A 128 5.78 -19.44 -16.61
CA THR A 128 7.22 -19.22 -16.81
C THR A 128 7.50 -17.80 -17.29
N ALA A 129 6.76 -17.30 -18.26
CA ALA A 129 6.91 -15.94 -18.77
C ALA A 129 6.61 -14.89 -17.68
N ALA A 130 5.54 -15.06 -16.91
CA ALA A 130 5.18 -14.16 -15.81
C ALA A 130 6.26 -14.13 -14.71
N ILE A 131 6.80 -15.29 -14.32
CA ILE A 131 7.86 -15.40 -13.30
C ILE A 131 9.14 -14.68 -13.77
N HIS A 132 9.58 -14.93 -15.00
CA HIS A 132 10.75 -14.27 -15.56
C HIS A 132 10.53 -12.76 -15.73
N ALA A 133 9.34 -12.31 -16.13
CA ALA A 133 9.00 -10.89 -16.23
C ALA A 133 9.11 -10.18 -14.88
N GLN A 134 8.54 -10.77 -13.83
CA GLN A 134 8.65 -10.25 -12.47
C GLN A 134 10.09 -10.22 -11.99
N TYR A 135 10.83 -11.32 -12.16
CA TYR A 135 12.23 -11.36 -11.75
C TYR A 135 13.07 -10.32 -12.48
N ARG A 136 12.87 -10.17 -13.80
CA ARG A 136 13.59 -9.17 -14.60
C ARG A 136 13.26 -7.75 -14.18
N LEU A 137 11.99 -7.45 -13.90
CA LEU A 137 11.56 -6.17 -13.34
C LEU A 137 12.24 -5.92 -11.98
N TYR A 138 12.27 -6.91 -11.09
CA TYR A 138 12.84 -6.76 -9.74
C TYR A 138 14.36 -6.63 -9.74
N LYS A 139 15.07 -7.16 -10.73
CA LYS A 139 16.51 -6.85 -10.93
C LYS A 139 16.74 -5.35 -11.07
N GLY A 140 15.80 -4.62 -11.67
CA GLY A 140 15.87 -3.16 -11.78
C GLY A 140 15.30 -2.42 -10.56
N THR A 141 14.18 -2.88 -9.99
CA THR A 141 13.42 -2.12 -8.97
C THR A 141 13.74 -2.52 -7.52
N LEU A 142 14.13 -3.76 -7.26
CA LEU A 142 14.35 -4.31 -5.92
C LEU A 142 15.66 -5.13 -5.84
N PRO A 143 16.82 -4.62 -6.32
CA PRO A 143 18.04 -5.41 -6.43
C PRO A 143 18.53 -5.99 -5.11
N SER A 144 18.27 -5.33 -3.98
CA SER A 144 18.64 -5.80 -2.64
C SER A 144 17.73 -6.90 -2.09
N ARG A 145 16.63 -7.23 -2.77
CA ARG A 145 15.60 -8.19 -2.33
C ARG A 145 15.38 -9.33 -3.31
N LEU A 146 16.35 -9.61 -4.17
CA LEU A 146 16.24 -10.63 -5.21
C LEU A 146 16.38 -12.07 -4.69
N GLU A 147 17.07 -12.28 -3.59
CA GLU A 147 17.41 -13.63 -3.13
C GLU A 147 16.18 -14.53 -2.86
N PRO A 148 15.09 -14.08 -2.23
CA PRO A 148 13.88 -14.88 -2.11
C PRO A 148 13.30 -15.30 -3.47
N MET A 149 13.30 -14.37 -4.46
CA MET A 149 12.79 -14.67 -5.80
C MET A 149 13.69 -15.65 -6.55
N ARG A 150 15.00 -15.55 -6.41
CA ARG A 150 15.95 -16.53 -6.97
C ARG A 150 15.72 -17.94 -6.43
N LYS A 151 15.55 -18.06 -5.11
CA LYS A 151 15.23 -19.33 -4.45
C LYS A 151 13.93 -19.91 -4.96
N LEU A 152 12.89 -19.08 -5.08
CA LEU A 152 11.61 -19.49 -5.64
C LEU A 152 11.76 -20.03 -7.06
N MET A 153 12.43 -19.30 -7.96
CA MET A 153 12.66 -19.75 -9.34
C MET A 153 13.39 -21.08 -9.38
N THR A 154 14.46 -21.22 -8.60
CA THR A 154 15.23 -22.48 -8.52
C THR A 154 14.36 -23.65 -8.02
N SER A 155 13.50 -23.43 -7.00
CA SER A 155 12.61 -24.48 -6.48
C SER A 155 11.56 -24.93 -7.50
N LEU A 156 11.21 -24.06 -8.46
CA LEU A 156 10.30 -24.36 -9.57
C LEU A 156 11.03 -24.95 -10.80
N GLY A 157 12.34 -25.20 -10.70
CA GLY A 157 13.16 -25.71 -11.80
C GLY A 157 13.46 -24.67 -12.88
N LEU A 158 13.32 -23.37 -12.59
CA LEU A 158 13.64 -22.27 -13.49
C LEU A 158 15.04 -21.74 -13.21
N ASN A 159 15.74 -21.32 -14.27
CA ASN A 159 17.06 -20.69 -14.13
C ASN A 159 16.96 -19.17 -14.01
N PRO A 160 17.22 -18.56 -12.82
CA PRO A 160 17.16 -17.11 -12.65
C PRO A 160 18.26 -16.36 -13.39
N ASP A 161 19.30 -17.04 -13.87
CA ASP A 161 20.42 -16.44 -14.62
C ASP A 161 20.22 -16.56 -16.14
N ASP A 162 19.11 -17.16 -16.60
CA ASP A 162 18.76 -17.16 -18.01
C ASP A 162 18.20 -15.78 -18.40
N ASP A 163 19.00 -14.99 -19.08
CA ASP A 163 18.68 -13.64 -19.55
C ASP A 163 18.36 -13.58 -21.07
N SER A 164 18.00 -14.74 -21.66
CA SER A 164 17.55 -14.85 -23.04
C SER A 164 16.52 -13.78 -23.37
N THR A 165 16.61 -13.23 -24.57
CA THR A 165 15.62 -12.29 -25.16
C THR A 165 15.00 -12.89 -26.43
N ASP A 166 15.01 -14.20 -26.54
CA ASP A 166 14.33 -14.91 -27.64
C ASP A 166 12.80 -14.77 -27.49
N PRO A 167 12.12 -13.98 -28.35
CA PRO A 167 10.69 -13.77 -28.25
C PRO A 167 9.88 -15.03 -28.58
N THR A 168 10.52 -16.14 -28.95
CA THR A 168 9.89 -17.43 -29.21
C THR A 168 9.87 -18.35 -28.00
N SER A 169 10.58 -18.01 -26.92
CA SER A 169 10.62 -18.77 -25.68
C SER A 169 9.88 -18.08 -24.54
N PRO A 170 9.28 -18.82 -23.59
CA PRO A 170 8.63 -18.22 -22.42
C PRO A 170 9.59 -17.39 -21.58
N VAL A 171 10.83 -17.82 -21.41
CA VAL A 171 11.89 -17.11 -20.70
C VAL A 171 12.18 -15.76 -21.37
N GLY A 172 12.41 -15.80 -22.70
CA GLY A 172 12.71 -14.59 -23.44
C GLY A 172 11.55 -13.60 -23.48
N ILE A 173 10.31 -14.08 -23.64
CA ILE A 173 9.11 -13.25 -23.54
C ILE A 173 9.05 -12.56 -22.18
N GLY A 174 9.22 -13.31 -21.09
CA GLY A 174 9.23 -12.76 -19.73
C GLY A 174 10.33 -11.71 -19.53
N ASN A 175 11.57 -12.01 -19.94
CA ASN A 175 12.69 -11.08 -19.82
C ASN A 175 12.48 -9.79 -20.63
N ILE A 176 11.91 -9.88 -21.83
CA ILE A 176 11.58 -8.70 -22.67
C ILE A 176 10.49 -7.87 -21.97
N ALA A 177 9.40 -8.50 -21.50
CA ALA A 177 8.29 -7.82 -20.85
C ALA A 177 8.74 -7.08 -19.57
N GLY A 178 9.43 -7.77 -18.66
CA GLY A 178 9.92 -7.16 -17.42
C GLY A 178 10.91 -6.01 -17.67
N LYS A 179 11.80 -6.15 -18.65
CA LYS A 179 12.72 -5.09 -19.05
C LYS A 179 11.97 -3.89 -19.66
N ALA A 180 11.00 -4.13 -20.53
CA ALA A 180 10.24 -3.06 -21.18
C ALA A 180 9.49 -2.19 -20.15
N VAL A 181 8.83 -2.82 -19.17
CA VAL A 181 8.15 -2.11 -18.09
C VAL A 181 9.15 -1.30 -17.26
N PHE A 182 10.30 -1.89 -16.87
CA PHE A 182 11.32 -1.17 -16.12
C PHE A 182 11.83 0.06 -16.88
N GLU A 183 12.22 -0.10 -18.14
CA GLU A 183 12.75 1.00 -18.96
C GLU A 183 11.72 2.12 -19.16
N ALA A 184 10.44 1.78 -19.35
CA ALA A 184 9.36 2.75 -19.51
C ALA A 184 9.06 3.54 -18.23
N ARG A 185 9.34 2.96 -17.05
CA ARG A 185 8.88 3.50 -15.76
C ARG A 185 10.00 3.96 -14.81
N LYS A 186 11.25 3.66 -15.10
CA LYS A 186 12.39 4.04 -14.24
C LYS A 186 12.55 5.56 -14.01
N GLU A 187 12.01 6.37 -14.90
CA GLU A 187 12.02 7.84 -14.85
C GLU A 187 10.61 8.39 -15.13
N ASP A 188 9.61 7.89 -14.39
CA ASP A 188 8.20 8.20 -14.62
C ASP A 188 7.65 9.32 -13.73
N GLY A 189 8.48 9.93 -12.90
CA GLY A 189 8.11 10.94 -11.92
C GLY A 189 8.18 10.45 -10.47
N MET A 190 8.27 9.14 -10.23
CA MET A 190 8.37 8.59 -8.87
C MET A 190 9.74 8.83 -8.21
N ASN A 191 10.72 9.23 -8.98
CA ASN A 191 12.11 9.43 -8.55
C ASN A 191 12.75 8.16 -7.99
N TYR A 192 12.43 7.03 -8.58
CA TYR A 192 12.95 5.74 -8.14
C TYR A 192 14.48 5.69 -8.13
N LEU A 193 15.14 6.20 -9.17
CA LEU A 193 16.60 6.24 -9.28
C LEU A 193 17.25 7.43 -8.54
N GLY A 194 16.47 8.40 -8.09
CA GLY A 194 16.96 9.54 -7.31
C GLY A 194 17.54 10.69 -8.13
N TYR A 195 17.32 10.75 -9.46
CA TYR A 195 17.87 11.77 -10.36
C TYR A 195 16.85 12.76 -10.91
N GLU A 196 15.55 12.47 -10.85
CA GLU A 196 14.51 13.22 -11.55
C GLU A 196 14.40 14.69 -11.14
N GLY A 197 14.88 15.06 -9.97
CA GLY A 197 15.01 16.47 -9.54
C GLY A 197 16.21 17.22 -10.14
N GLY A 198 16.89 16.67 -11.15
CA GLY A 198 18.09 17.26 -11.75
C GLY A 198 19.40 16.94 -11.00
N ARG A 199 19.35 16.00 -10.08
CA ARG A 199 20.50 15.59 -9.27
C ARG A 199 21.46 14.76 -10.11
N ARG A 200 22.74 15.19 -10.23
CA ARG A 200 23.76 14.49 -11.01
C ARG A 200 24.59 13.50 -10.18
N TYR A 201 24.82 13.81 -8.90
CA TYR A 201 25.67 13.06 -8.00
C TYR A 201 24.92 12.73 -6.72
N ASN A 202 25.33 11.65 -6.05
CA ASN A 202 24.69 11.16 -4.83
C ASN A 202 23.17 11.05 -5.01
N PRO A 203 22.68 10.12 -5.84
CA PRO A 203 21.25 9.96 -6.08
C PRO A 203 20.51 9.73 -4.76
N MET A 204 19.29 10.23 -4.66
CA MET A 204 18.42 10.03 -3.52
C MET A 204 17.12 9.38 -3.98
N PRO A 205 17.09 8.04 -4.09
CA PRO A 205 15.88 7.32 -4.45
C PRO A 205 14.69 7.72 -3.57
N TRP A 206 13.53 7.88 -4.19
CA TRP A 206 12.26 8.24 -3.54
C TRP A 206 12.19 9.64 -2.91
N ALA A 207 13.28 10.39 -2.90
CA ALA A 207 13.29 11.72 -2.29
C ALA A 207 12.34 12.67 -3.04
N ASP A 208 11.69 13.54 -2.27
CA ASP A 208 10.89 14.63 -2.84
C ASP A 208 11.78 15.61 -3.63
N TYR A 209 11.40 15.88 -4.87
CA TYR A 209 11.99 16.91 -5.72
C TYR A 209 10.97 17.96 -6.16
N THR A 210 9.75 17.91 -5.60
CA THR A 210 8.68 18.82 -5.95
C THR A 210 8.78 20.17 -5.27
N GLY A 211 9.64 20.25 -4.24
CA GLY A 211 9.81 21.47 -3.44
C GLY A 211 8.66 21.77 -2.49
N TYR A 212 7.84 20.75 -2.14
CA TYR A 212 6.79 20.94 -1.15
C TYR A 212 7.37 21.31 0.21
N LYS A 213 6.76 22.31 0.87
CA LYS A 213 7.10 22.71 2.24
C LYS A 213 5.80 22.97 2.99
N PRO A 214 5.60 22.34 4.18
CA PRO A 214 4.44 22.62 5.01
C PRO A 214 4.48 24.08 5.55
N VAL A 215 3.31 24.67 5.69
CA VAL A 215 3.15 26.00 6.35
C VAL A 215 3.39 25.89 7.85
N ASN A 216 2.90 24.80 8.46
CA ASN A 216 3.04 24.54 9.89
C ASN A 216 4.28 23.69 10.18
N THR A 217 4.75 23.74 11.41
CA THR A 217 5.78 22.82 11.93
C THR A 217 5.17 21.85 12.95
N ALA A 218 5.91 20.84 13.37
CA ALA A 218 5.46 19.92 14.41
C ALA A 218 5.21 20.62 15.78
N PHE A 219 5.76 21.81 15.98
CA PHE A 219 5.74 22.55 17.24
C PHE A 219 4.86 23.79 17.19
N GLU A 220 4.54 24.29 15.99
CA GLU A 220 3.80 25.53 15.81
C GLU A 220 2.73 25.37 14.73
N LEU A 221 1.48 25.70 15.08
CA LEU A 221 0.34 25.76 14.18
C LEU A 221 0.08 27.22 13.80
N VAL A 222 0.73 27.66 12.72
CA VAL A 222 0.61 29.04 12.20
C VAL A 222 -0.74 29.23 11.49
N ASP A 223 -1.11 28.25 10.67
CA ASP A 223 -2.39 28.26 9.96
C ASP A 223 -3.19 26.98 10.31
N PRO A 224 -4.27 27.09 11.08
CA PRO A 224 -5.08 25.95 11.50
C PRO A 224 -5.95 25.35 10.39
N THR A 225 -5.90 25.87 9.18
CA THR A 225 -6.55 25.29 7.99
C THR A 225 -5.61 24.43 7.17
N ARG A 226 -4.30 24.50 7.45
CA ARG A 226 -3.26 23.80 6.69
C ARG A 226 -2.71 22.60 7.44
N TRP A 227 -2.17 21.65 6.69
CA TRP A 227 -1.55 20.46 7.25
C TRP A 227 -0.42 20.79 8.21
N GLN A 228 -0.43 20.11 9.35
CA GLN A 228 0.64 20.17 10.34
C GLN A 228 1.34 18.81 10.38
N PRO A 229 2.66 18.75 10.09
CA PRO A 229 3.45 17.55 10.37
C PRO A 229 3.47 17.30 11.88
N LEU A 230 3.37 16.02 12.26
CA LEU A 230 3.39 15.60 13.66
C LEU A 230 4.74 14.97 14.00
N LEU A 231 5.01 14.78 15.29
CA LEU A 231 6.08 13.93 15.75
C LEU A 231 5.61 12.47 15.77
N HIS A 232 6.43 11.58 15.25
CA HIS A 232 6.18 10.14 15.33
C HIS A 232 7.49 9.36 15.57
N PRO A 233 7.44 8.11 16.06
CA PRO A 233 8.63 7.29 16.25
C PRO A 233 9.37 7.04 14.94
N HIS A 234 10.70 7.10 14.97
CA HIS A 234 11.54 6.81 13.81
C HIS A 234 11.88 5.32 13.74
N ASN A 235 11.17 4.57 12.92
CA ASN A 235 11.31 3.11 12.84
C ASN A 235 12.60 2.63 12.13
N GLY A 236 13.17 3.43 11.24
CA GLY A 236 14.28 3.02 10.36
C GLY A 236 15.67 3.01 10.99
N ARG A 237 15.84 3.50 12.23
CA ARG A 237 17.16 3.60 12.91
C ARG A 237 17.33 2.64 14.09
N ARG A 238 16.39 1.75 14.30
CA ARG A 238 16.38 0.88 15.47
C ARG A 238 16.49 -0.58 15.09
N VAL A 239 17.18 -1.32 15.93
CA VAL A 239 17.16 -2.77 15.85
C VAL A 239 15.79 -3.25 16.31
N GLY A 240 15.11 -4.03 15.48
CA GLY A 240 13.79 -4.58 15.77
C GLY A 240 12.64 -3.55 15.76
N GLY A 241 12.80 -2.45 15.01
CA GLY A 241 11.76 -1.41 14.90
C GLY A 241 10.38 -1.95 14.53
N GLY A 242 9.32 -1.43 15.17
CA GLY A 242 7.94 -1.84 14.95
C GLY A 242 6.93 -0.96 15.70
N PRO A 243 5.66 -1.34 15.70
CA PRO A 243 4.63 -0.61 16.44
C PRO A 243 5.00 -0.46 17.92
N GLY A 244 4.86 0.75 18.45
CA GLY A 244 5.19 1.03 19.86
C GLY A 244 6.67 1.20 20.16
N ASP A 245 7.52 1.39 19.14
CA ASP A 245 8.94 1.68 19.31
C ASP A 245 9.18 2.85 20.26
N LEU A 246 10.12 2.66 21.19
CA LEU A 246 10.58 3.70 22.09
C LEU A 246 11.77 4.47 21.49
N GLY A 247 11.97 5.70 21.92
CA GLY A 247 13.18 6.46 21.69
C GLY A 247 13.01 7.62 20.70
N ILE A 248 13.75 7.65 19.59
CA ILE A 248 13.85 8.84 18.76
C ILE A 248 12.54 9.14 18.03
N TYR A 249 12.04 10.36 18.22
CA TYR A 249 10.94 10.93 17.45
C TYR A 249 11.48 11.79 16.32
N VAL A 250 10.79 11.77 15.19
CA VAL A 250 11.07 12.60 14.02
C VAL A 250 9.81 13.34 13.59
N THR A 251 10.00 14.47 12.93
CA THR A 251 8.91 15.20 12.30
C THR A 251 8.46 14.44 11.06
N GLN A 252 7.15 14.29 10.88
CA GLN A 252 6.57 13.77 9.65
C GLN A 252 7.01 14.59 8.44
N HIS A 253 7.24 13.92 7.33
CA HIS A 253 7.39 14.52 6.01
C HIS A 253 6.24 14.08 5.13
N PHE A 254 5.80 14.91 4.21
CA PHE A 254 4.79 14.49 3.25
C PHE A 254 5.36 13.30 2.45
N VAL A 255 4.75 12.13 2.65
CA VAL A 255 5.20 10.88 2.02
C VAL A 255 5.07 10.99 0.49
N THR A 256 6.18 10.81 -0.20
CA THR A 256 6.27 10.76 -1.67
C THR A 256 5.38 11.80 -2.41
N PRO A 257 5.51 13.12 -2.15
CA PRO A 257 4.68 14.13 -2.79
C PRO A 257 4.86 14.20 -4.31
N GLN A 258 5.95 13.62 -4.83
CA GLN A 258 6.23 13.48 -6.25
C GLN A 258 5.29 12.53 -7.00
N ILE A 259 4.49 11.69 -6.32
CA ILE A 259 3.44 10.88 -6.97
C ILE A 259 2.55 11.75 -7.87
N ALA A 260 2.25 12.97 -7.48
CA ALA A 260 1.50 13.92 -8.29
C ALA A 260 2.13 14.24 -9.67
N ARG A 261 3.36 13.82 -9.90
CA ARG A 261 4.12 13.99 -11.15
C ARG A 261 4.34 12.68 -11.91
N VAL A 262 3.92 11.57 -11.33
CA VAL A 262 4.04 10.26 -11.99
C VAL A 262 3.23 10.26 -13.27
N LYS A 263 3.85 9.77 -14.34
CA LYS A 263 3.21 9.66 -15.67
C LYS A 263 2.12 8.58 -15.63
N PRO A 264 0.84 8.94 -15.76
CA PRO A 264 -0.24 7.96 -15.67
C PRO A 264 -0.42 7.15 -16.95
N HIS A 265 -1.10 5.99 -16.85
CA HIS A 265 -1.54 5.19 -18.00
C HIS A 265 -2.99 5.52 -18.38
N LEU A 266 -3.84 5.82 -17.40
CA LEU A 266 -5.29 5.90 -17.57
C LEU A 266 -5.76 7.25 -18.13
N PHE A 267 -4.93 8.30 -17.98
CA PHE A 267 -5.32 9.67 -18.33
C PHE A 267 -4.08 10.53 -18.65
N PRO A 268 -4.25 11.66 -19.35
CA PRO A 268 -3.09 12.47 -19.76
C PRO A 268 -2.41 13.24 -18.64
N GLY A 269 -3.08 13.43 -17.49
CA GLY A 269 -2.52 14.13 -16.33
C GLY A 269 -3.56 14.46 -15.27
N PRO A 270 -3.14 14.75 -14.02
CA PRO A 270 -4.04 14.94 -12.88
C PRO A 270 -4.94 16.17 -12.99
N ASP A 271 -4.55 17.17 -13.79
CA ASP A 271 -5.31 18.42 -13.98
C ASP A 271 -6.67 18.21 -14.69
N LYS A 272 -6.86 17.05 -15.31
CA LYS A 272 -8.13 16.67 -15.93
C LYS A 272 -9.25 16.42 -14.92
N PHE A 273 -8.92 16.19 -13.67
CA PHE A 273 -9.86 15.82 -12.63
C PHE A 273 -10.02 16.94 -11.62
N SER A 274 -11.24 17.29 -11.30
CA SER A 274 -11.57 18.28 -10.28
C SER A 274 -12.36 17.66 -9.15
N ILE A 275 -12.10 18.12 -7.93
CA ILE A 275 -12.89 17.82 -6.74
C ILE A 275 -13.19 19.13 -6.03
N ALA A 276 -14.41 19.29 -5.50
CA ALA A 276 -14.80 20.49 -4.78
C ALA A 276 -13.81 20.78 -3.62
N PRO A 277 -13.40 22.04 -3.40
CA PRO A 277 -12.46 22.38 -2.33
C PRO A 277 -13.00 22.04 -0.94
N PRO A 278 -12.12 21.84 0.06
CA PRO A 278 -12.53 21.49 1.43
C PRO A 278 -13.12 22.72 2.18
N ASP A 279 -14.28 23.21 1.74
CA ASP A 279 -14.98 24.38 2.26
C ASP A 279 -15.43 24.26 3.73
N PHE A 280 -15.34 23.07 4.28
CA PHE A 280 -15.63 22.78 5.70
C PHE A 280 -14.41 22.93 6.61
N SER A 281 -13.19 23.02 6.07
CA SER A 281 -11.95 23.11 6.84
C SER A 281 -10.98 24.20 6.38
N ASN A 282 -11.41 25.09 5.48
CA ASN A 282 -10.59 26.17 4.92
C ASN A 282 -10.75 27.55 5.62
N ASP A 283 -11.59 27.62 6.65
CA ASP A 283 -11.78 28.79 7.52
C ASP A 283 -12.02 28.31 8.95
N ALA A 284 -10.99 28.40 9.79
CA ALA A 284 -11.01 27.90 11.17
C ALA A 284 -11.99 28.67 12.08
N GLY A 285 -12.45 29.85 11.69
CA GLY A 285 -13.48 30.64 12.40
C GLY A 285 -14.91 30.25 12.01
N SER A 286 -15.07 29.44 10.97
CA SER A 286 -16.39 29.12 10.42
C SER A 286 -17.15 28.08 11.25
N ARG A 287 -18.49 28.16 11.19
CA ARG A 287 -19.37 27.11 11.76
C ARG A 287 -19.15 25.76 11.07
N LYS A 288 -18.78 25.75 9.79
CA LYS A 288 -18.50 24.52 9.05
C LYS A 288 -17.28 23.78 9.61
N TYR A 289 -16.23 24.52 9.91
CA TYR A 289 -15.01 23.96 10.51
C TYR A 289 -15.31 23.34 11.89
N ARG A 290 -16.00 24.09 12.77
CA ARG A 290 -16.40 23.59 14.08
C ARG A 290 -17.24 22.31 13.95
N ARG A 291 -18.27 22.32 13.10
CA ARG A 291 -19.12 21.15 12.87
C ARG A 291 -18.33 19.93 12.39
N ALA A 292 -17.37 20.13 11.46
CA ALA A 292 -16.53 19.04 10.97
C ALA A 292 -15.67 18.42 12.09
N VAL A 293 -15.19 19.25 13.02
CA VAL A 293 -14.44 18.80 14.20
C VAL A 293 -15.35 18.09 15.20
N ASP A 294 -16.55 18.62 15.46
CA ASP A 294 -17.52 18.01 16.38
C ASP A 294 -17.94 16.62 15.90
N GLU A 295 -18.19 16.44 14.59
CA GLU A 295 -18.49 15.13 13.99
C GLU A 295 -17.36 14.10 14.21
N ILE A 296 -16.08 14.52 14.27
CA ILE A 296 -14.94 13.65 14.61
C ILE A 296 -14.96 13.25 16.08
N LEU A 297 -15.25 14.20 16.98
CA LEU A 297 -15.32 13.91 18.42
C LEU A 297 -16.49 12.97 18.73
N GLU A 298 -17.67 13.18 18.11
CA GLU A 298 -18.81 12.27 18.25
C GLU A 298 -18.45 10.84 17.77
N ALA A 299 -17.81 10.71 16.60
CA ALA A 299 -17.38 9.42 16.09
C ALA A 299 -16.36 8.74 17.02
N SER A 300 -15.40 9.49 17.55
CA SER A 300 -14.39 8.98 18.48
C SER A 300 -15.00 8.55 19.83
N ALA A 301 -15.98 9.30 20.35
CA ALA A 301 -16.67 8.98 21.59
C ALA A 301 -17.56 7.73 21.48
N GLY A 302 -18.09 7.46 20.30
CA GLY A 302 -19.03 6.37 20.03
C GLY A 302 -18.42 5.07 19.49
N LEU A 303 -17.10 4.91 19.51
CA LEU A 303 -16.43 3.74 18.91
C LEU A 303 -16.85 2.42 19.54
N THR A 304 -17.44 1.55 18.73
CA THR A 304 -17.73 0.15 19.07
C THR A 304 -16.61 -0.78 18.63
N ASP A 305 -16.58 -2.01 19.15
CA ASP A 305 -15.59 -3.02 18.75
C ASP A 305 -15.68 -3.37 17.27
N GLU A 306 -16.90 -3.42 16.70
CA GLU A 306 -17.09 -3.63 15.26
C GLU A 306 -16.50 -2.48 14.44
N GLN A 307 -16.76 -1.23 14.82
CA GLN A 307 -16.21 -0.05 14.15
C GLN A 307 -14.68 -0.01 14.24
N LYS A 308 -14.10 -0.39 15.38
CA LYS A 308 -12.66 -0.52 15.58
C LYS A 308 -12.08 -1.60 14.67
N ALA A 309 -12.70 -2.79 14.62
CA ALA A 309 -12.29 -3.89 13.76
C ALA A 309 -12.32 -3.49 12.27
N ILE A 310 -13.43 -2.92 11.78
CA ILE A 310 -13.53 -2.42 10.40
C ILE A 310 -12.46 -1.35 10.13
N THR A 311 -12.23 -0.45 11.08
CA THR A 311 -11.26 0.63 10.95
C THR A 311 -9.84 0.08 10.76
N GLU A 312 -9.44 -0.92 11.52
CA GLU A 312 -8.12 -1.54 11.41
C GLU A 312 -7.95 -2.38 10.13
N VAL A 313 -9.00 -3.11 9.73
CA VAL A 313 -9.01 -3.85 8.46
C VAL A 313 -8.82 -2.91 7.28
N MET A 314 -9.57 -1.81 7.23
CA MET A 314 -9.49 -0.84 6.13
C MET A 314 -8.22 0.04 6.18
N ASP A 315 -7.55 0.11 7.34
CA ASP A 315 -6.24 0.75 7.44
C ASP A 315 -5.11 -0.12 6.88
N ASN A 316 -5.22 -1.43 7.00
CA ASN A 316 -4.31 -2.37 6.37
C ASN A 316 -4.65 -2.52 4.88
N LYS A 317 -3.91 -1.80 4.01
CA LYS A 317 -4.20 -1.77 2.57
C LYS A 317 -4.02 -3.13 1.88
N ILE A 318 -3.11 -3.96 2.37
CA ILE A 318 -2.90 -5.31 1.83
C ILE A 318 -4.11 -6.17 2.16
N TRP A 319 -4.55 -6.16 3.41
CA TRP A 319 -5.69 -6.97 3.83
C TRP A 319 -7.01 -6.38 3.34
N GLY A 320 -7.31 -5.11 3.65
CA GLY A 320 -8.58 -4.48 3.28
C GLY A 320 -8.81 -4.43 1.77
N ILE A 321 -7.87 -3.86 1.01
CA ILE A 321 -8.04 -3.61 -0.43
C ILE A 321 -7.53 -4.78 -1.27
N GLY A 322 -6.33 -5.27 -0.99
CA GLY A 322 -5.73 -6.35 -1.77
C GLY A 322 -6.46 -7.66 -1.60
N HIS A 323 -6.67 -8.11 -0.36
CA HIS A 323 -7.31 -9.40 -0.09
C HIS A 323 -8.79 -9.44 -0.52
N SER A 324 -9.56 -8.35 -0.37
CA SER A 324 -10.94 -8.31 -0.86
C SER A 324 -11.04 -8.59 -2.37
N ALA A 325 -10.10 -8.04 -3.15
CA ALA A 325 -10.02 -8.31 -4.58
C ALA A 325 -9.69 -9.79 -4.88
N LEU A 326 -8.76 -10.38 -4.11
CA LEU A 326 -8.41 -11.80 -4.25
C LEU A 326 -9.56 -12.74 -3.89
N VAL A 327 -10.33 -12.45 -2.83
CA VAL A 327 -11.53 -13.19 -2.46
C VAL A 327 -12.52 -13.25 -3.63
N MET A 328 -12.75 -12.11 -4.27
CA MET A 328 -13.64 -12.03 -5.43
C MET A 328 -13.09 -12.84 -6.62
N ALA A 329 -11.82 -12.64 -6.98
CA ALA A 329 -11.21 -13.36 -8.08
C ALA A 329 -11.28 -14.88 -7.85
N ARG A 330 -10.90 -15.36 -6.67
CA ARG A 330 -10.96 -16.78 -6.31
C ARG A 330 -12.39 -17.32 -6.29
N SER A 331 -13.37 -16.50 -5.93
CA SER A 331 -14.79 -16.91 -5.96
C SER A 331 -15.30 -17.16 -7.39
N HIS A 332 -14.74 -16.44 -8.36
CA HIS A 332 -15.04 -16.60 -9.80
C HIS A 332 -14.15 -17.63 -10.49
N ASP A 333 -13.01 -17.99 -9.90
CA ASP A 333 -12.06 -18.94 -10.48
C ASP A 333 -12.12 -20.33 -9.85
N LYS A 334 -13.22 -20.68 -9.19
CA LYS A 334 -13.36 -21.97 -8.47
C LYS A 334 -13.06 -23.21 -9.32
N ASN A 335 -13.29 -23.13 -10.62
CA ASN A 335 -13.06 -24.20 -11.58
C ASN A 335 -11.85 -23.93 -12.50
N GLY A 336 -11.01 -22.92 -12.20
CA GLY A 336 -9.90 -22.51 -13.06
C GLY A 336 -10.33 -21.81 -14.35
N GLU A 337 -11.56 -21.26 -14.38
CA GLU A 337 -12.15 -20.65 -15.58
C GLU A 337 -11.45 -19.34 -15.99
N MET A 338 -10.86 -18.61 -15.04
CA MET A 338 -10.09 -17.41 -15.34
C MET A 338 -8.72 -17.75 -15.95
N GLY A 339 -8.09 -18.82 -15.49
CA GLY A 339 -6.74 -19.21 -15.90
C GLY A 339 -5.71 -18.09 -15.66
N VAL A 340 -4.49 -18.26 -16.15
CA VAL A 340 -3.41 -17.25 -16.00
C VAL A 340 -3.77 -15.95 -16.75
N GLU A 341 -4.43 -16.04 -17.88
CA GLU A 341 -4.87 -14.88 -18.68
C GLU A 341 -5.88 -14.02 -17.93
N GLY A 342 -6.96 -14.60 -17.42
CA GLY A 342 -7.98 -13.86 -16.68
C GLY A 342 -7.42 -13.22 -15.41
N TRP A 343 -6.54 -13.94 -14.70
CA TRP A 343 -5.84 -13.38 -13.55
C TRP A 343 -4.93 -12.20 -13.92
N ALA A 344 -4.18 -12.27 -15.02
CA ALA A 344 -3.33 -11.17 -15.46
C ALA A 344 -4.16 -9.92 -15.79
N LYS A 345 -5.29 -10.08 -16.47
CA LYS A 345 -6.25 -8.99 -16.76
C LYS A 345 -6.82 -8.38 -15.48
N PHE A 346 -7.33 -9.22 -14.58
CA PHE A 346 -7.95 -8.76 -13.35
C PHE A 346 -6.94 -8.04 -12.44
N ILE A 347 -5.77 -8.64 -12.21
CA ILE A 347 -4.72 -8.05 -11.37
C ILE A 347 -4.29 -6.70 -11.94
N LEU A 348 -4.05 -6.58 -13.24
CA LEU A 348 -3.68 -5.30 -13.83
C LEU A 348 -4.79 -4.26 -13.65
N THR A 349 -6.06 -4.64 -13.89
CA THR A 349 -7.22 -3.76 -13.66
C THR A 349 -7.27 -3.26 -12.22
N HIS A 350 -7.14 -4.16 -11.25
CA HIS A 350 -7.14 -3.83 -9.83
C HIS A 350 -5.97 -2.93 -9.43
N LEU A 351 -4.76 -3.23 -9.89
CA LEU A 351 -3.55 -2.48 -9.53
C LEU A 351 -3.54 -1.08 -10.14
N LEU A 352 -4.01 -0.91 -11.37
CA LEU A 352 -4.22 0.41 -11.96
C LEU A 352 -5.27 1.20 -11.18
N ALA A 353 -6.39 0.57 -10.81
CA ALA A 353 -7.45 1.18 -10.02
C ALA A 353 -7.01 1.54 -8.58
N THR A 354 -5.93 0.98 -8.06
CA THR A 354 -5.40 1.31 -6.73
C THR A 354 -4.30 2.36 -6.76
N PHE A 355 -3.41 2.34 -7.75
CA PHE A 355 -2.28 3.27 -7.80
C PHE A 355 -2.59 4.58 -8.54
N GLU A 356 -3.19 4.52 -9.72
CA GLU A 356 -3.38 5.71 -10.57
C GLU A 356 -4.24 6.82 -9.91
N PRO A 357 -5.31 6.50 -9.14
CA PRO A 357 -6.04 7.53 -8.39
C PRO A 357 -5.18 8.31 -7.40
N LEU A 358 -4.06 7.72 -6.91
CA LEU A 358 -3.14 8.43 -6.01
C LEU A 358 -2.44 9.60 -6.69
N ILE A 359 -2.14 9.49 -7.98
CA ILE A 359 -1.53 10.58 -8.76
C ILE A 359 -2.39 11.84 -8.65
N VAL A 360 -3.70 11.69 -8.88
CA VAL A 360 -4.68 12.77 -8.78
C VAL A 360 -4.92 13.20 -7.33
N THR A 361 -5.03 12.23 -6.43
CA THR A 361 -5.22 12.51 -4.99
C THR A 361 -4.05 13.31 -4.42
N TRP A 362 -2.79 12.94 -4.74
CA TRP A 362 -1.59 13.66 -4.29
C TRP A 362 -1.46 15.04 -4.91
N HIS A 363 -1.88 15.19 -6.18
CA HIS A 363 -2.02 16.52 -6.81
C HIS A 363 -2.93 17.43 -6.00
N HIS A 364 -4.12 16.96 -5.63
CA HIS A 364 -5.06 17.74 -4.83
C HIS A 364 -4.62 17.92 -3.37
N LYS A 365 -3.96 16.94 -2.77
CA LYS A 365 -3.39 17.08 -1.42
C LYS A 365 -2.38 18.23 -1.35
N ARG A 366 -1.51 18.33 -2.35
CA ARG A 366 -0.58 19.48 -2.45
C ARG A 366 -1.31 20.79 -2.69
N LYS A 367 -2.33 20.78 -3.54
CA LYS A 367 -3.10 21.99 -3.90
C LYS A 367 -3.84 22.57 -2.71
N TYR A 368 -4.52 21.73 -1.94
CA TYR A 368 -5.37 22.17 -0.83
C TYR A 368 -4.62 22.22 0.50
N ASP A 369 -3.61 21.39 0.68
CA ASP A 369 -2.78 21.33 1.90
C ASP A 369 -3.59 21.32 3.19
N ALA A 370 -4.71 20.60 3.23
CA ALA A 370 -5.75 20.70 4.24
C ALA A 370 -5.34 20.10 5.60
N VAL A 371 -5.78 20.75 6.67
CA VAL A 371 -5.56 20.35 8.07
C VAL A 371 -6.12 18.96 8.39
N ARG A 372 -5.41 18.20 9.21
CA ARG A 372 -5.89 16.93 9.77
C ARG A 372 -6.77 17.13 11.00
N PRO A 373 -7.74 16.22 11.28
CA PRO A 373 -8.60 16.30 12.46
C PRO A 373 -7.84 16.52 13.77
N VAL A 374 -6.70 15.87 13.97
CA VAL A 374 -5.91 16.01 15.20
C VAL A 374 -5.49 17.45 15.47
N SER A 375 -4.98 18.15 14.47
CA SER A 375 -4.58 19.57 14.62
C SER A 375 -5.80 20.47 14.78
N ALA A 376 -6.90 20.18 14.07
CA ALA A 376 -8.14 20.95 14.15
C ALA A 376 -8.82 20.83 15.52
N VAL A 377 -8.92 19.61 16.09
CA VAL A 377 -9.45 19.38 17.45
C VAL A 377 -8.60 20.11 18.48
N ARG A 378 -7.28 19.92 18.43
CA ARG A 378 -6.34 20.56 19.36
C ARG A 378 -6.34 22.08 19.27
N HIS A 379 -6.63 22.64 18.10
CA HIS A 379 -6.79 24.08 17.91
C HIS A 379 -8.08 24.60 18.55
N LEU A 380 -9.24 24.01 18.19
CA LEU A 380 -10.55 24.49 18.64
C LEU A 380 -10.81 24.27 20.13
N TYR A 381 -10.38 23.11 20.66
CA TYR A 381 -10.67 22.67 22.02
C TYR A 381 -9.44 22.69 22.93
N ARG A 382 -8.45 23.51 22.59
CA ARG A 382 -7.17 23.57 23.31
C ARG A 382 -7.29 23.68 24.83
N ARG A 383 -8.31 24.43 25.31
CA ARG A 383 -8.52 24.74 26.74
C ARG A 383 -9.71 24.02 27.34
N ASP A 384 -10.46 23.34 26.51
CA ASP A 384 -11.70 22.66 26.91
C ASP A 384 -11.48 21.17 27.03
N GLU A 385 -12.30 20.52 27.87
CA GLU A 385 -12.39 19.09 27.94
C GLU A 385 -13.35 18.57 26.87
N VAL A 386 -13.02 17.41 26.29
CA VAL A 386 -13.83 16.77 25.24
C VAL A 386 -14.17 15.34 25.63
N THR A 387 -15.31 14.86 25.18
CA THR A 387 -15.67 13.45 25.24
C THR A 387 -15.10 12.73 24.02
N SER A 388 -14.32 11.66 24.24
CA SER A 388 -13.62 10.95 23.17
C SER A 388 -13.17 9.58 23.61
N TRP A 389 -12.67 8.75 22.69
CA TRP A 389 -11.86 7.59 23.01
C TRP A 389 -10.62 8.00 23.82
N GLY A 390 -10.44 7.38 24.96
CA GLY A 390 -9.41 7.76 25.96
C GLY A 390 -8.03 7.13 25.76
N GLY A 391 -7.87 6.32 24.72
CA GLY A 391 -6.66 5.51 24.51
C GLY A 391 -6.86 4.03 24.84
N PRO A 392 -5.84 3.17 24.58
CA PRO A 392 -5.93 1.73 24.76
C PRO A 392 -6.45 1.32 26.15
N GLY A 393 -7.51 0.51 26.17
CA GLY A 393 -8.13 -0.03 27.37
C GLY A 393 -8.93 0.97 28.22
N LYS A 394 -9.00 2.25 27.83
CA LYS A 394 -9.72 3.28 28.61
C LYS A 394 -11.17 3.50 28.16
N GLY A 395 -11.54 3.00 27.00
CA GLY A 395 -12.87 3.26 26.43
C GLY A 395 -13.14 4.74 26.18
N THR A 396 -14.39 5.17 26.33
CA THR A 396 -14.80 6.57 26.20
C THR A 396 -14.57 7.32 27.51
N VAL A 397 -13.86 8.46 27.45
CA VAL A 397 -13.65 9.39 28.57
C VAL A 397 -14.36 10.72 28.30
N LYS A 398 -14.70 11.47 29.35
CA LYS A 398 -15.45 12.75 29.23
C LYS A 398 -14.61 13.98 29.59
N ASP A 399 -13.43 13.78 30.09
CA ASP A 399 -12.54 14.77 30.72
C ASP A 399 -11.18 14.87 30.00
N MET A 400 -11.12 14.49 28.72
CA MET A 400 -9.89 14.59 27.95
C MET A 400 -9.59 16.05 27.59
N PRO A 401 -8.45 16.60 27.99
CA PRO A 401 -8.06 17.92 27.51
C PRO A 401 -7.93 17.92 25.98
N GLY A 402 -8.63 18.82 25.31
CA GLY A 402 -8.65 18.84 23.83
C GLY A 402 -7.26 18.95 23.20
N ARG A 403 -6.29 19.61 23.87
CA ARG A 403 -4.88 19.67 23.42
C ARG A 403 -4.18 18.30 23.42
N GLU A 404 -4.70 17.32 24.15
CA GLU A 404 -4.15 15.97 24.27
C GLU A 404 -4.90 14.96 23.38
N TRP A 405 -5.96 15.40 22.72
CA TRP A 405 -6.74 14.53 21.87
C TRP A 405 -5.88 13.83 20.81
N SER A 406 -6.12 12.55 20.62
CA SER A 406 -5.46 11.72 19.63
C SER A 406 -6.47 10.84 18.91
N PRO A 407 -6.34 10.67 17.59
CA PRO A 407 -7.21 9.78 16.85
C PRO A 407 -6.95 8.30 17.17
N TYR A 408 -7.92 7.44 16.91
CA TYR A 408 -7.80 5.99 17.07
C TYR A 408 -6.71 5.40 16.16
N LEU A 409 -6.62 5.85 14.91
CA LEU A 409 -5.55 5.47 14.00
C LEU A 409 -4.41 6.49 14.01
N PRO A 410 -3.16 6.06 13.77
CA PRO A 410 -2.07 6.98 13.51
C PRO A 410 -2.40 7.92 12.34
N THR A 411 -2.16 9.21 12.52
CA THR A 411 -2.39 10.20 11.47
C THR A 411 -1.35 10.03 10.36
N GLY A 412 -1.82 9.91 9.12
CA GLY A 412 -0.95 9.79 7.95
C GLY A 412 -0.10 11.05 7.72
N ASP A 413 1.10 10.83 7.23
CA ASP A 413 2.14 11.83 6.96
C ASP A 413 1.93 12.57 5.62
N HIS A 414 0.74 13.07 5.41
CA HIS A 414 0.34 13.86 4.24
C HIS A 414 -0.92 14.69 4.52
N PRO A 415 -1.19 15.77 3.77
CA PRO A 415 -2.41 16.59 3.92
C PRO A 415 -3.70 15.76 3.90
N GLU A 416 -4.73 16.29 4.56
CA GLU A 416 -5.96 15.55 4.79
C GLU A 416 -6.73 15.28 3.49
N TYR A 417 -6.94 16.29 2.63
CA TYR A 417 -7.92 16.26 1.54
C TYR A 417 -7.30 16.11 0.14
N PRO A 418 -7.87 15.24 -0.74
CA PRO A 418 -8.90 14.22 -0.51
C PRO A 418 -8.40 13.00 0.27
N SER A 419 -9.30 12.11 0.68
CA SER A 419 -8.93 10.86 1.36
C SER A 419 -8.35 9.84 0.36
N GLY A 420 -7.05 9.52 0.49
CA GLY A 420 -6.40 8.52 -0.35
C GLY A 420 -7.03 7.13 -0.22
N SER A 421 -7.23 6.65 1.01
CA SER A 421 -7.85 5.35 1.26
C SER A 421 -9.25 5.24 0.65
N THR A 422 -10.10 6.24 0.87
CA THR A 422 -11.47 6.23 0.34
C THR A 422 -11.48 6.25 -1.19
N THR A 423 -10.63 7.08 -1.80
CA THR A 423 -10.51 7.15 -3.27
C THR A 423 -10.08 5.80 -3.86
N ILE A 424 -9.07 5.15 -3.25
CA ILE A 424 -8.59 3.83 -3.70
C ILE A 424 -9.68 2.76 -3.52
N CYS A 425 -10.34 2.68 -2.36
CA CYS A 425 -11.37 1.68 -2.11
C CYS A 425 -12.54 1.82 -3.10
N SER A 426 -12.96 3.05 -3.37
CA SER A 426 -14.03 3.34 -4.33
C SER A 426 -13.64 2.95 -5.75
N SER A 427 -12.44 3.32 -6.17
CA SER A 427 -11.89 2.96 -7.48
C SER A 427 -11.75 1.44 -7.66
N SER A 428 -11.17 0.76 -6.67
CA SER A 428 -11.02 -0.70 -6.67
C SER A 428 -12.36 -1.43 -6.72
N ALA A 429 -13.34 -0.98 -5.91
CA ALA A 429 -14.69 -1.54 -5.92
C ALA A 429 -15.37 -1.37 -7.28
N GLN A 430 -15.23 -0.20 -7.91
CA GLN A 430 -15.80 0.05 -9.25
C GLN A 430 -15.11 -0.80 -10.33
N ALA A 431 -13.79 -0.92 -10.28
CA ALA A 431 -13.04 -1.77 -11.21
C ALA A 431 -13.48 -3.25 -11.10
N ALA A 432 -13.66 -3.76 -9.87
CA ALA A 432 -14.15 -5.10 -9.64
C ALA A 432 -15.58 -5.30 -10.15
N ARG A 433 -16.51 -4.36 -9.88
CA ARG A 433 -17.87 -4.39 -10.42
C ARG A 433 -17.90 -4.46 -11.95
N ARG A 434 -17.05 -3.66 -12.59
CA ARG A 434 -16.94 -3.65 -14.06
C ARG A 434 -16.37 -4.95 -14.60
N TYR A 435 -15.33 -5.47 -13.97
CA TYR A 435 -14.66 -6.69 -14.42
C TYR A 435 -15.55 -7.93 -14.27
N PHE A 436 -16.20 -8.11 -13.12
CA PHE A 436 -17.01 -9.27 -12.83
C PHE A 436 -18.51 -9.11 -13.17
N GLY A 437 -18.94 -7.90 -13.55
CA GLY A 437 -20.34 -7.62 -13.89
C GLY A 437 -21.31 -7.69 -12.71
N THR A 438 -20.82 -7.64 -11.47
CA THR A 438 -21.63 -7.78 -10.26
C THR A 438 -21.12 -6.91 -9.11
N ASP A 439 -22.03 -6.47 -8.22
CA ASP A 439 -21.70 -5.80 -6.97
C ASP A 439 -21.46 -6.78 -5.80
N ALA A 440 -21.74 -8.07 -5.99
CA ALA A 440 -21.53 -9.08 -4.95
C ALA A 440 -20.05 -9.25 -4.63
N LEU A 441 -19.68 -9.22 -3.34
CA LEU A 441 -18.33 -9.49 -2.84
C LEU A 441 -18.33 -10.73 -1.92
N ASP A 442 -19.28 -10.81 -1.02
CA ASP A 442 -19.47 -11.88 -0.03
C ASP A 442 -18.23 -12.21 0.82
N TRP A 443 -17.41 -11.21 1.12
CA TRP A 443 -16.23 -11.38 1.95
C TRP A 443 -16.59 -11.46 3.42
N LYS A 444 -16.28 -12.62 4.05
CA LYS A 444 -16.59 -12.94 5.45
C LYS A 444 -15.32 -13.37 6.18
N PHE A 445 -15.14 -12.87 7.38
CA PHE A 445 -14.08 -13.32 8.30
C PHE A 445 -14.42 -12.88 9.73
N THR A 446 -13.65 -13.39 10.70
CA THR A 446 -13.82 -13.03 12.11
C THR A 446 -12.60 -12.27 12.60
N PHE A 447 -12.80 -11.03 13.06
CA PHE A 447 -11.79 -10.27 13.77
C PHE A 447 -11.75 -10.77 15.21
N ARG A 448 -10.63 -11.37 15.62
CA ARG A 448 -10.54 -12.13 16.87
C ARG A 448 -10.40 -11.24 18.10
N THR A 449 -10.91 -11.72 19.22
CA THR A 449 -10.79 -11.10 20.55
C THR A 449 -9.36 -10.68 20.85
N GLY A 450 -9.16 -9.44 21.29
CA GLY A 450 -7.88 -8.90 21.74
C GLY A 450 -6.82 -8.68 20.64
N THR A 451 -7.15 -8.87 19.35
CA THR A 451 -6.19 -8.78 18.25
C THR A 451 -6.03 -7.38 17.66
N SER A 452 -6.71 -6.36 18.21
CA SER A 452 -6.52 -4.97 17.79
C SER A 452 -5.05 -4.56 17.85
N ARG A 453 -4.59 -3.88 16.82
CA ARG A 453 -3.24 -3.29 16.81
C ARG A 453 -3.16 -2.02 17.64
N THR A 454 -4.25 -1.28 17.69
CA THR A 454 -4.34 -0.02 18.44
C THR A 454 -4.57 -0.28 19.93
N GLU A 455 -5.33 -1.31 20.27
CA GLU A 455 -5.65 -1.69 21.65
C GLU A 455 -5.34 -3.19 21.91
N PRO A 456 -4.06 -3.62 21.78
CA PRO A 456 -3.69 -5.04 21.88
C PRO A 456 -4.06 -5.61 23.26
N GLY A 457 -4.77 -6.74 23.24
CA GLY A 457 -5.28 -7.41 24.44
C GLY A 457 -6.56 -6.81 25.03
N PHE A 458 -7.03 -5.64 24.56
CA PHE A 458 -8.23 -4.96 25.06
C PHE A 458 -9.39 -5.01 24.07
N ALA A 459 -9.13 -4.85 22.78
CA ALA A 459 -10.17 -4.80 21.76
C ALA A 459 -9.92 -5.83 20.65
N PRO A 460 -10.96 -6.37 20.03
CA PRO A 460 -12.35 -6.33 20.51
C PRO A 460 -12.50 -7.20 21.77
N ALA A 461 -13.52 -6.92 22.60
CA ALA A 461 -13.79 -7.69 23.81
C ALA A 461 -14.29 -9.13 23.51
N HIS A 462 -14.85 -9.32 22.33
CA HIS A 462 -15.33 -10.60 21.81
C HIS A 462 -14.99 -10.72 20.33
N ASP A 463 -15.00 -11.96 19.81
CA ASP A 463 -14.87 -12.19 18.38
C ASP A 463 -15.93 -11.40 17.60
N VAL A 464 -15.52 -10.63 16.62
CA VAL A 464 -16.38 -9.80 15.78
C VAL A 464 -16.47 -10.42 14.39
N PRO A 465 -17.61 -11.04 14.01
CA PRO A 465 -17.83 -11.48 12.64
C PRO A 465 -18.06 -10.28 11.73
N LEU A 466 -17.29 -10.16 10.69
CA LEU A 466 -17.42 -9.12 9.66
C LEU A 466 -17.89 -9.74 8.35
N HIS A 467 -18.81 -9.03 7.67
CA HIS A 467 -19.33 -9.44 6.37
C HIS A 467 -19.50 -8.23 5.46
N PHE A 468 -18.69 -8.19 4.39
CA PHE A 468 -18.85 -7.23 3.30
C PHE A 468 -19.58 -7.94 2.16
N ALA A 469 -20.92 -7.78 2.14
CA ALA A 469 -21.78 -8.48 1.18
C ALA A 469 -21.57 -7.97 -0.25
N THR A 470 -21.31 -6.65 -0.40
CA THR A 470 -21.18 -5.99 -1.69
C THR A 470 -19.95 -5.09 -1.74
N TRP A 471 -19.46 -4.80 -2.94
CA TRP A 471 -18.43 -3.80 -3.18
C TRP A 471 -18.89 -2.40 -2.77
N THR A 472 -20.18 -2.13 -2.90
CA THR A 472 -20.79 -0.88 -2.40
C THR A 472 -20.65 -0.77 -0.88
N ASP A 473 -20.93 -1.84 -0.13
CA ASP A 473 -20.78 -1.85 1.33
C ASP A 473 -19.29 -1.77 1.72
N PHE A 474 -18.45 -2.47 1.02
CA PHE A 474 -16.99 -2.39 1.21
C PHE A 474 -16.47 -0.96 1.08
N ALA A 475 -16.81 -0.26 -0.02
CA ALA A 475 -16.35 1.09 -0.27
C ALA A 475 -16.91 2.09 0.76
N LYS A 476 -18.18 1.96 1.18
CA LYS A 476 -18.80 2.77 2.23
C LYS A 476 -18.15 2.53 3.60
N ASN A 477 -17.90 1.28 3.97
CA ASN A 477 -17.20 0.94 5.22
C ASN A 477 -15.76 1.46 5.21
N CYS A 478 -15.05 1.36 4.09
CA CYS A 478 -13.72 1.97 3.94
C CYS A 478 -13.78 3.48 4.13
N ALA A 479 -14.76 4.16 3.58
CA ALA A 479 -14.93 5.60 3.73
C ALA A 479 -15.19 6.01 5.18
N VAL A 480 -16.19 5.41 5.84
CA VAL A 480 -16.56 5.78 7.21
C VAL A 480 -15.52 5.36 8.23
N SER A 481 -14.76 4.30 7.98
CA SER A 481 -13.65 3.87 8.83
C SER A 481 -12.59 4.95 9.04
N ARG A 482 -12.45 5.86 8.08
CA ARG A 482 -11.50 6.98 8.21
C ARG A 482 -12.00 8.06 9.17
N VAL A 483 -13.31 8.19 9.32
CA VAL A 483 -13.95 9.07 10.30
C VAL A 483 -13.85 8.45 11.69
N TRP A 484 -14.19 7.17 11.84
CA TRP A 484 -14.04 6.41 13.09
C TRP A 484 -12.59 6.39 13.56
N GLY A 485 -11.65 6.23 12.63
CA GLY A 485 -10.22 6.31 12.91
C GLY A 485 -9.73 7.71 13.29
N GLY A 486 -10.56 8.75 13.14
CA GLY A 486 -10.22 10.14 13.48
C GLY A 486 -9.19 10.79 12.55
N VAL A 487 -9.01 10.27 11.34
CA VAL A 487 -7.93 10.73 10.42
C VAL A 487 -8.44 11.52 9.22
N HIS A 488 -9.75 11.48 8.93
CA HIS A 488 -10.41 12.24 7.88
C HIS A 488 -11.76 12.77 8.33
N PHE A 489 -12.14 13.97 7.85
CA PHE A 489 -13.46 14.54 8.08
C PHE A 489 -14.54 13.82 7.27
N LYS A 490 -15.78 13.82 7.78
CA LYS A 490 -16.93 13.17 7.15
C LYS A 490 -17.14 13.66 5.71
N LYS A 491 -17.12 14.97 5.49
CA LYS A 491 -17.25 15.57 4.14
C LYS A 491 -16.14 15.15 3.17
N THR A 492 -14.93 14.95 3.67
CA THR A 492 -13.81 14.44 2.86
C THR A 492 -14.10 13.06 2.32
N VAL A 493 -14.53 12.14 3.18
CA VAL A 493 -14.76 10.75 2.76
C VAL A 493 -15.97 10.65 1.83
N GLU A 494 -17.03 11.41 2.08
CA GLU A 494 -18.19 11.48 1.18
C GLU A 494 -17.80 11.92 -0.23
N ARG A 495 -17.02 12.99 -0.37
CA ARG A 495 -16.55 13.50 -1.67
C ARG A 495 -15.56 12.55 -2.33
N SER A 496 -14.66 11.97 -1.55
CA SER A 496 -13.64 11.04 -2.07
C SER A 496 -14.25 9.73 -2.55
N LEU A 497 -15.34 9.27 -1.94
CA LEU A 497 -16.07 8.07 -2.36
C LEU A 497 -16.62 8.24 -3.78
N VAL A 498 -17.32 9.33 -4.04
CA VAL A 498 -17.84 9.65 -5.39
C VAL A 498 -16.71 9.92 -6.38
N PHE A 499 -15.68 10.62 -5.93
CA PHE A 499 -14.53 10.96 -6.77
C PHE A 499 -13.75 9.74 -7.25
N GLY A 500 -13.67 8.69 -6.43
CA GLY A 500 -12.90 7.49 -6.72
C GLY A 500 -13.48 6.61 -7.83
N GLU A 501 -14.80 6.53 -7.98
CA GLU A 501 -15.47 5.60 -8.91
C GLU A 501 -14.97 5.73 -10.34
N GLN A 502 -14.81 6.95 -10.85
CA GLN A 502 -14.36 7.21 -12.24
C GLN A 502 -13.02 6.55 -12.59
N PHE A 503 -12.13 6.37 -11.62
CA PHE A 503 -10.82 5.75 -11.88
C PHE A 503 -10.92 4.23 -12.02
N GLY A 504 -11.91 3.62 -11.39
CA GLY A 504 -12.24 2.21 -11.59
C GLY A 504 -12.75 1.93 -13.01
N ASP A 505 -13.61 2.81 -13.53
CA ASP A 505 -14.06 2.75 -14.93
C ASP A 505 -12.89 2.88 -15.90
N LEU A 506 -12.03 3.89 -15.70
CA LEU A 506 -10.86 4.12 -16.55
C LEU A 506 -9.88 2.92 -16.53
N ALA A 507 -9.66 2.31 -15.37
CA ALA A 507 -8.78 1.14 -15.26
C ALA A 507 -9.34 -0.06 -16.03
N HIS A 508 -10.64 -0.34 -15.87
CA HIS A 508 -11.31 -1.39 -16.62
C HIS A 508 -11.25 -1.14 -18.14
N GLU A 509 -11.63 0.05 -18.59
CA GLU A 509 -11.61 0.41 -20.01
C GLU A 509 -10.21 0.36 -20.63
N PHE A 510 -9.18 0.75 -19.88
CA PHE A 510 -7.80 0.65 -20.34
C PHE A 510 -7.40 -0.81 -20.58
N VAL A 511 -7.66 -1.70 -19.62
CA VAL A 511 -7.30 -3.11 -19.75
C VAL A 511 -8.13 -3.81 -20.82
N GLU A 512 -9.42 -3.49 -20.95
CA GLU A 512 -10.29 -4.03 -22.00
C GLU A 512 -9.78 -3.68 -23.41
N ARG A 513 -9.38 -2.42 -23.66
CA ARG A 513 -8.78 -2.03 -24.95
C ARG A 513 -7.50 -2.80 -25.28
N HIS A 514 -6.66 -3.05 -24.26
CA HIS A 514 -5.46 -3.87 -24.45
C HIS A 514 -5.80 -5.33 -24.68
N SER A 515 -6.79 -5.86 -23.98
CA SER A 515 -7.21 -7.27 -24.08
C SER A 515 -7.95 -7.59 -25.38
N SER A 516 -8.74 -6.65 -25.90
CA SER A 516 -9.42 -6.79 -27.21
C SER A 516 -8.50 -6.53 -28.41
N GLY A 517 -7.28 -6.03 -28.19
CA GLY A 517 -6.37 -5.64 -29.26
C GLY A 517 -6.69 -4.28 -29.89
N GLU A 518 -7.64 -3.51 -29.34
CA GLU A 518 -8.01 -2.18 -29.83
C GLU A 518 -7.03 -1.08 -29.40
N ALA A 519 -6.12 -1.36 -28.47
CA ALA A 519 -5.10 -0.42 -28.05
C ALA A 519 -4.12 -0.14 -29.20
N LYS A 520 -4.19 1.07 -29.74
CA LYS A 520 -3.26 1.56 -30.75
C LYS A 520 -1.99 2.13 -30.09
N ASP A 521 -0.89 2.12 -30.84
CA ASP A 521 0.40 2.70 -30.43
C ASP A 521 0.31 4.20 -30.14
#